data_f5913beb3a175bff78246e72992e749e
#
_entry.id   f5913beb3a175bff78246e72992e749e
#
_cell.length_a   1.000
_cell.length_b   1.000
_cell.length_c   1.000
_cell.angle_alpha   90.00
_cell.angle_beta   90.00
_cell.angle_gamma   90.00
#
_symmetry.space_group_name_H-M   'P 1'
#
loop_
_entity.id
_entity.type
_entity.pdbx_description
1 polymer ?
#
loop_
_entity_poly.entity_id
_entity_poly.type
_entity_poly.pdbx_seq_one_letter_code
_entity_poly.pdbx_strand_id
1 'polypeptide(L)'
;MTKQIAIMGVGAAGSYIGAHLTREGYDVTLIDMWGKHVDAMQDNGLHVTDALGEFTVPVKAIHLTDAMQMNQQFDIAFLAVKSYDTEWAAHFLKRFVKKDGVVVDSQNCM
;
A
#
# COMPACT_ATOMS: atom_id res chain seq x y z
N MET A 1 -4.01 -18.19 -8.98
CA MET A 1 -4.50 -16.83 -9.15
C MET A 1 -3.77 -15.89 -8.19
N THR A 2 -3.41 -14.74 -8.69
CA THR A 2 -2.70 -13.76 -7.89
C THR A 2 -3.67 -13.03 -6.97
N LYS A 3 -3.33 -12.96 -5.69
CA LYS A 3 -4.13 -12.20 -4.74
C LYS A 3 -3.92 -10.71 -4.98
N GLN A 4 -4.98 -9.94 -4.81
CA GLN A 4 -4.94 -8.48 -4.94
C GLN A 4 -4.70 -7.87 -3.57
N ILE A 5 -3.64 -7.09 -3.47
CA ILE A 5 -3.15 -6.56 -2.20
C ILE A 5 -3.16 -5.04 -2.26
N ALA A 6 -3.68 -4.42 -1.20
CA ALA A 6 -3.61 -2.97 -1.04
C ALA A 6 -2.70 -2.63 0.14
N ILE A 7 -1.98 -1.52 0.02
CA ILE A 7 -1.20 -0.98 1.13
C ILE A 7 -1.65 0.46 1.33
N MET A 8 -2.23 0.74 2.49
CA MET A 8 -2.70 2.07 2.86
C MET A 8 -1.63 2.75 3.70
N GLY A 9 -1.06 3.80 3.13
CA GLY A 9 0.03 4.53 3.77
C GLY A 9 1.38 4.01 3.32
N VAL A 10 2.12 4.81 2.55
CA VAL A 10 3.40 4.40 1.98
C VAL A 10 4.54 5.18 2.64
N GLY A 11 4.62 5.06 3.97
CA GLY A 11 5.77 5.51 4.74
C GLY A 11 6.85 4.42 4.73
N ALA A 12 7.67 4.38 5.77
CA ALA A 12 8.78 3.42 5.81
C ALA A 12 8.31 1.97 5.74
N ALA A 13 7.36 1.59 6.60
CA ALA A 13 6.88 0.21 6.65
C ALA A 13 6.11 -0.18 5.39
N GLY A 14 5.19 0.70 4.94
CA GLY A 14 4.39 0.44 3.75
C GLY A 14 5.24 0.34 2.49
N SER A 15 6.27 1.19 2.37
CA SER A 15 7.20 1.15 1.24
C SER A 15 7.96 -0.17 1.21
N TYR A 16 8.48 -0.61 2.35
CA TYR A 16 9.24 -1.84 2.44
C TYR A 16 8.38 -3.04 2.03
N ILE A 17 7.20 -3.17 2.62
CA ILE A 17 6.29 -4.27 2.33
C ILE A 17 5.86 -4.23 0.87
N GLY A 18 5.46 -3.05 0.39
CA GLY A 18 4.97 -2.89 -0.97
C GLY A 18 6.00 -3.20 -2.03
N ALA A 19 7.23 -2.74 -1.82
CA ALA A 19 8.30 -2.98 -2.78
C ALA A 19 8.65 -4.47 -2.85
N HIS A 20 8.78 -5.13 -1.71
CA HIS A 20 9.12 -6.54 -1.69
C HIS A 20 8.02 -7.42 -2.30
N LEU A 21 6.76 -7.14 -1.98
CA LEU A 21 5.65 -7.90 -2.54
C LEU A 21 5.53 -7.69 -4.05
N THR A 22 5.72 -6.46 -4.50
CA THR A 22 5.67 -6.14 -5.93
C THR A 22 6.80 -6.86 -6.67
N ARG A 23 8.00 -6.85 -6.10
CA ARG A 23 9.16 -7.52 -6.69
C ARG A 23 8.92 -9.02 -6.83
N GLU A 24 8.22 -9.61 -5.87
CA GLU A 24 7.90 -11.06 -5.91
C GLU A 24 6.76 -11.40 -6.85
N GLY A 25 6.17 -10.43 -7.52
CA GLY A 25 5.15 -10.68 -8.54
C GLY A 25 3.72 -10.59 -8.06
N TYR A 26 3.48 -10.15 -6.82
CA TYR A 26 2.11 -9.94 -6.34
C TYR A 26 1.49 -8.69 -6.95
N ASP A 27 0.17 -8.71 -7.08
CA ASP A 27 -0.59 -7.56 -7.56
C ASP A 27 -0.83 -6.60 -6.38
N VAL A 28 0.01 -5.58 -6.27
CA VAL A 28 0.00 -4.65 -5.14
C VAL A 28 -0.40 -3.25 -5.61
N THR A 29 -1.35 -2.64 -4.93
CA THR A 29 -1.74 -1.25 -5.13
C THR A 29 -1.37 -0.44 -3.89
N LEU A 30 -0.56 0.58 -4.08
CA LEU A 30 -0.13 1.46 -2.99
C LEU A 30 -1.03 2.70 -2.97
N ILE A 31 -1.59 3.00 -1.82
CA ILE A 31 -2.52 4.12 -1.65
C ILE A 31 -1.94 5.09 -0.63
N ASP A 32 -1.80 6.36 -1.02
CA ASP A 32 -1.26 7.38 -0.14
C ASP A 32 -1.98 8.70 -0.37
N MET A 33 -1.97 9.57 0.65
CA MET A 33 -2.62 10.87 0.55
C MET A 33 -1.65 11.98 0.11
N TRP A 34 -0.36 11.70 0.05
CA TRP A 34 0.66 12.69 -0.34
C TRP A 34 0.84 12.64 -1.85
N GLY A 35 0.25 13.63 -2.55
CA GLY A 35 0.26 13.65 -4.00
C GLY A 35 1.64 13.60 -4.61
N LYS A 36 2.60 14.35 -4.06
CA LYS A 36 3.98 14.37 -4.57
C LYS A 36 4.64 13.00 -4.44
N HIS A 37 4.38 12.30 -3.34
CA HIS A 37 4.92 10.97 -3.13
C HIS A 37 4.33 9.96 -4.11
N VAL A 38 3.02 10.04 -4.34
CA VAL A 38 2.34 9.20 -5.32
C VAL A 38 2.90 9.45 -6.72
N ASP A 39 3.04 10.72 -7.10
CA ASP A 39 3.58 11.07 -8.42
C ASP A 39 4.99 10.54 -8.60
N ALA A 40 5.83 10.67 -7.57
CA ALA A 40 7.20 10.18 -7.63
C ALA A 40 7.25 8.66 -7.81
N MET A 41 6.38 7.93 -7.11
CA MET A 41 6.31 6.48 -7.25
C MET A 41 5.81 6.06 -8.64
N GLN A 42 4.84 6.79 -9.18
CA GLN A 42 4.32 6.50 -10.52
C GLN A 42 5.39 6.70 -11.58
N ASP A 43 6.22 7.74 -11.42
CA ASP A 43 7.22 8.10 -12.42
C ASP A 43 8.51 7.27 -12.29
N ASN A 44 8.94 7.00 -11.06
CA ASN A 44 10.28 6.45 -10.80
C ASN A 44 10.28 5.08 -10.16
N GLY A 45 9.11 4.57 -9.77
CA GLY A 45 9.04 3.34 -9.00
C GLY A 45 9.35 3.58 -7.53
N LEU A 46 9.53 2.50 -6.81
CA LEU A 46 9.79 2.54 -5.38
C LEU A 46 11.18 1.99 -5.09
N HIS A 47 12.00 2.80 -4.46
CA HIS A 47 13.38 2.45 -4.12
C HIS A 47 13.46 2.03 -2.66
N VAL A 48 14.08 0.88 -2.42
CA VAL A 48 14.23 0.32 -1.08
C VAL A 48 15.69 -0.01 -0.82
N THR A 49 16.17 0.38 0.36
CA THR A 49 17.49 0.03 0.85
C THR A 49 17.34 -0.77 2.13
N ASP A 50 17.97 -1.93 2.19
CA ASP A 50 17.97 -2.76 3.39
C ASP A 50 19.34 -3.39 3.62
N ALA A 51 19.45 -4.29 4.59
CA ALA A 51 20.71 -4.90 4.96
C ALA A 51 21.30 -5.78 3.84
N LEU A 52 20.48 -6.22 2.91
CA LEU A 52 20.90 -7.08 1.80
C LEU A 52 21.26 -6.28 0.54
N GLY A 53 21.08 -4.96 0.56
CA GLY A 53 21.36 -4.10 -0.58
C GLY A 53 20.21 -3.16 -0.89
N GLU A 54 20.12 -2.75 -2.14
CA GLU A 54 19.06 -1.84 -2.57
C GLU A 54 18.50 -2.26 -3.91
N PHE A 55 17.26 -1.88 -4.15
CA PHE A 55 16.63 -2.12 -5.45
C PHE A 55 15.53 -1.10 -5.69
N THR A 56 15.17 -0.95 -6.96
CA THR A 56 14.04 -0.11 -7.37
C THR A 56 13.07 -0.99 -8.16
N VAL A 57 11.78 -0.89 -7.86
CA VAL A 57 10.76 -1.68 -8.54
C VAL A 57 9.64 -0.76 -9.00
N PRO A 58 9.14 -0.94 -10.25
CA PRO A 58 7.94 -0.22 -10.70
C PRO A 58 6.75 -0.64 -9.85
N VAL A 59 5.93 0.32 -9.43
CA VAL A 59 4.79 0.06 -8.56
C VAL A 59 3.53 0.71 -9.11
N LYS A 60 2.39 0.18 -8.69
CA LYS A 60 1.09 0.76 -8.98
C LYS A 60 0.69 1.59 -7.76
N ALA A 61 0.81 2.91 -7.87
CA ALA A 61 0.52 3.83 -6.79
C ALA A 61 -0.62 4.75 -7.20
N ILE A 62 -1.54 5.00 -6.28
CA ILE A 62 -2.67 5.90 -6.53
C ILE A 62 -2.87 6.83 -5.34
N HIS A 63 -3.37 8.02 -5.64
CA HIS A 63 -3.74 8.97 -4.61
C HIS A 63 -5.03 8.53 -3.92
N LEU A 64 -5.16 8.86 -2.63
CA LEU A 64 -6.34 8.49 -1.85
C LEU A 64 -7.64 8.92 -2.50
N THR A 65 -7.68 10.12 -3.08
CA THR A 65 -8.90 10.61 -3.74
C THR A 65 -9.28 9.75 -4.94
N ASP A 66 -8.29 9.26 -5.69
CA ASP A 66 -8.55 8.37 -6.82
C ASP A 66 -8.99 6.99 -6.34
N ALA A 67 -8.45 6.55 -5.22
CA ALA A 67 -8.83 5.27 -4.63
C ALA A 67 -10.32 5.25 -4.24
N MET A 68 -10.86 6.39 -3.83
CA MET A 68 -12.28 6.47 -3.46
C MET A 68 -13.22 6.17 -4.62
N GLN A 69 -12.73 6.23 -5.85
CA GLN A 69 -13.53 5.98 -7.05
C GLN A 69 -13.27 4.60 -7.66
N MET A 70 -12.42 3.80 -7.03
CA MET A 70 -12.11 2.46 -7.52
C MET A 70 -13.28 1.50 -7.30
N ASN A 71 -13.40 0.56 -8.24
CA ASN A 71 -14.32 -0.57 -8.09
C ASN A 71 -13.60 -1.85 -7.70
N GLN A 72 -12.29 -1.80 -7.59
CA GLN A 72 -11.47 -2.97 -7.25
C GLN A 72 -11.66 -3.34 -5.79
N GLN A 73 -11.72 -4.65 -5.52
CA GLN A 73 -11.72 -5.16 -4.16
C GLN A 73 -10.47 -6.01 -3.92
N PHE A 74 -9.95 -5.92 -2.71
CA PHE A 74 -8.69 -6.54 -2.36
C PHE A 74 -8.88 -7.76 -1.48
N ASP A 75 -8.01 -8.74 -1.65
CA ASP A 75 -7.97 -9.92 -0.79
C ASP A 75 -7.30 -9.63 0.54
N ILE A 76 -6.25 -8.82 0.50
CA ILE A 76 -5.46 -8.45 1.67
C ILE A 76 -5.20 -6.95 1.62
N ALA A 77 -5.37 -6.28 2.74
CA ALA A 77 -5.04 -4.86 2.85
C ALA A 77 -4.13 -4.65 4.06
N PHE A 78 -2.99 -4.01 3.83
CA PHE A 78 -2.07 -3.63 4.90
C PHE A 78 -2.35 -2.20 5.33
N LEU A 79 -2.53 -2.00 6.63
CA LEU A 79 -2.76 -0.70 7.22
C LEU A 79 -1.46 -0.20 7.81
N ALA A 80 -0.78 0.70 7.10
CA ALA A 80 0.56 1.18 7.46
C ALA A 80 0.57 2.69 7.71
N VAL A 81 -0.58 3.28 8.00
CA VAL A 81 -0.69 4.70 8.33
C VAL A 81 -0.26 4.95 9.77
N LYS A 82 0.00 6.21 10.09
CA LYS A 82 0.30 6.58 11.49
C LYS A 82 -0.91 6.30 12.38
N SER A 83 -0.65 6.01 13.65
CA SER A 83 -1.69 5.55 14.57
C SER A 83 -2.88 6.50 14.68
N TYR A 84 -2.68 7.81 14.57
CA TYR A 84 -3.81 8.74 14.66
C TYR A 84 -4.71 8.71 13.42
N ASP A 85 -4.26 8.08 12.33
CA ASP A 85 -5.06 7.93 11.11
C ASP A 85 -5.74 6.57 11.03
N THR A 86 -5.50 5.67 11.97
CA THR A 86 -5.90 4.27 11.88
C THR A 86 -7.41 4.10 11.74
N GLU A 87 -8.17 4.85 12.51
CA GLU A 87 -9.62 4.66 12.56
C GLU A 87 -10.28 4.95 11.21
N TRP A 88 -10.01 6.12 10.64
CA TRP A 88 -10.62 6.45 9.35
C TRP A 88 -10.08 5.56 8.22
N ALA A 89 -8.80 5.22 8.27
CA ALA A 89 -8.20 4.36 7.25
C ALA A 89 -8.81 2.95 7.29
N ALA A 90 -9.06 2.42 8.48
CA ALA A 90 -9.73 1.13 8.62
C ALA A 90 -11.15 1.17 8.05
N HIS A 91 -11.90 2.25 8.33
CA HIS A 91 -13.24 2.42 7.75
C HIS A 91 -13.19 2.54 6.23
N PHE A 92 -12.22 3.28 5.71
CA PHE A 92 -12.01 3.40 4.28
C PHE A 92 -11.77 2.04 3.64
N LEU A 93 -10.86 1.25 4.22
CA LEU A 93 -10.50 -0.05 3.67
C LEU A 93 -11.66 -1.04 3.68
N LYS A 94 -12.58 -0.95 4.62
CA LYS A 94 -13.74 -1.85 4.65
C LYS A 94 -14.54 -1.82 3.35
N ARG A 95 -14.52 -0.71 2.64
CA ARG A 95 -15.25 -0.58 1.38
C ARG A 95 -14.57 -1.31 0.24
N PHE A 96 -13.28 -1.57 0.35
CA PHE A 96 -12.45 -2.09 -0.72
C PHE A 96 -11.89 -3.48 -0.45
N VAL A 97 -12.13 -4.03 0.73
CA VAL A 97 -11.68 -5.38 1.07
C VAL A 97 -12.84 -6.35 0.87
N LYS A 98 -12.55 -7.47 0.23
CA LYS A 98 -13.55 -8.51 -0.01
C LYS A 98 -14.13 -9.00 1.31
N LYS A 99 -15.34 -9.56 1.26
CA LYS A 99 -16.04 -10.06 2.44
C LYS A 99 -15.20 -11.05 3.25
N ASP A 100 -14.45 -11.90 2.55
CA ASP A 100 -13.55 -12.87 3.17
C ASP A 100 -12.09 -12.43 3.15
N GLY A 101 -11.87 -11.14 2.89
CA GLY A 101 -10.53 -10.58 2.88
C GLY A 101 -10.00 -10.30 4.27
N VAL A 102 -8.72 -9.97 4.34
CA VAL A 102 -8.00 -9.74 5.60
C VAL A 102 -7.39 -8.35 5.62
N VAL A 103 -7.53 -7.66 6.74
CA VAL A 103 -6.82 -6.41 6.98
C VAL A 103 -5.71 -6.66 7.98
N VAL A 104 -4.48 -6.34 7.59
CA VAL A 104 -3.30 -6.53 8.42
C VAL A 104 -2.84 -5.17 8.94
N ASP A 105 -2.75 -5.03 10.26
CA ASP A 105 -2.23 -3.82 10.88
C ASP A 105 -0.71 -3.94 10.96
N SER A 106 -0.03 -3.20 10.11
CA SER A 106 1.43 -3.20 10.05
C SER A 106 2.01 -1.87 10.52
N GLN A 107 1.29 -1.16 11.36
CA GLN A 107 1.77 0.09 11.89
C GLN A 107 3.00 -0.11 12.76
N ASN A 108 3.88 0.89 12.74
CA ASN A 108 4.99 0.93 13.66
C ASN A 108 4.47 1.44 14.99
N CYS A 109 4.32 0.54 15.94
CA CYS A 109 3.73 0.82 17.25
C CYS A 109 4.73 1.26 18.32
N MET A 110 5.91 1.62 17.91
CA MET A 110 6.92 2.05 18.86
C MET A 110 6.88 3.52 19.13
#